data_1a313db49c3ee6fa10182346cac39d80
#
_entry.id   1a313db49c3ee6fa10182346cac39d80
#
_cell.length_a   1.000
_cell.length_b   1.000
_cell.length_c   1.000
_cell.angle_alpha   90.00
_cell.angle_beta   90.00
_cell.angle_gamma   90.00
#
_symmetry.space_group_name_H-M   'P 1'
#
loop_
_entity.id
_entity.type
_entity.pdbx_description
1 polymer ?
#
loop_
_entity_poly.entity_id
_entity_poly.type
_entity_poly.pdbx_seq_one_letter_code
_entity_poly.pdbx_strand_id
1 'polypeptide(L)'
;MMSTIAVISDVHGNLEALQAVLARIDEIGVEAIYCLGDVVGYGPDPEACLLITEERCRLRLMGNHEYAVVHTDPGFTFNAVAQRSIEWTRERIHKAGLLDRISGLQPHHQEGDVLCVHGSARDAPNEYPQESDRSG
;
A
#
# COMPACT_ATOMS: atom_id res chain seq x y z
N MET A 1 -14.06 4.77 25.86
CA MET A 1 -12.97 5.57 25.27
C MET A 1 -12.94 5.35 23.76
N MET A 2 -12.89 6.45 23.01
CA MET A 2 -12.73 6.34 21.55
C MET A 2 -11.26 6.15 21.22
N SER A 3 -10.97 5.09 20.44
CA SER A 3 -9.63 4.88 19.87
C SER A 3 -9.46 5.73 18.61
N THR A 4 -8.28 6.29 18.43
CA THR A 4 -7.91 7.00 17.22
C THR A 4 -6.93 6.14 16.41
N ILE A 5 -7.25 5.95 15.15
CA ILE A 5 -6.42 5.20 14.21
C ILE A 5 -6.00 6.16 13.09
N ALA A 6 -4.75 6.11 12.71
CA ALA A 6 -4.27 6.79 11.51
C ALA A 6 -4.39 5.85 10.31
N VAL A 7 -4.92 6.35 9.21
CA VAL A 7 -5.00 5.60 7.94
C VAL A 7 -4.13 6.32 6.94
N ILE A 8 -3.16 5.59 6.36
CA ILE A 8 -2.28 6.09 5.31
C ILE A 8 -2.39 5.18 4.10
N SER A 9 -2.01 5.67 2.93
CA SER A 9 -2.03 4.91 1.69
C SER A 9 -1.12 5.56 0.65
N ASP A 10 -0.73 4.78 -0.35
CA ASP A 10 -0.04 5.31 -1.55
C ASP A 10 1.25 6.05 -1.23
N VAL A 11 2.09 5.42 -0.44
CA VAL A 11 3.41 5.92 -0.05
C VAL A 11 4.35 6.00 -1.26
N HIS A 12 4.27 5.01 -2.16
CA HIS A 12 4.98 4.95 -3.43
C HIS A 12 6.49 5.22 -3.31
N GLY A 13 7.15 4.57 -2.37
CA GLY A 13 8.60 4.67 -2.22
C GLY A 13 9.11 6.08 -1.87
N ASN A 14 8.23 6.96 -1.39
CA ASN A 14 8.59 8.32 -0.99
C ASN A 14 8.94 8.34 0.50
N LEU A 15 10.19 8.07 0.79
CA LEU A 15 10.69 7.95 2.16
C LEU A 15 10.52 9.25 2.95
N GLU A 16 10.83 10.38 2.35
CA GLU A 16 10.74 11.70 3.02
C GLU A 16 9.30 12.03 3.40
N ALA A 17 8.36 11.78 2.53
CA ALA A 17 6.94 11.98 2.80
C ALA A 17 6.45 11.02 3.89
N LEU A 18 6.84 9.76 3.83
CA LEU A 18 6.48 8.77 4.85
C LEU A 18 7.00 9.19 6.23
N GLN A 19 8.25 9.59 6.32
CA GLN A 19 8.85 10.05 7.58
C GLN A 19 8.13 11.28 8.14
N ALA A 20 7.78 12.25 7.29
CA ALA A 20 7.07 13.45 7.71
C ALA A 20 5.66 13.11 8.23
N VAL A 21 4.95 12.23 7.55
CA VAL A 21 3.61 11.78 7.95
C VAL A 21 3.68 11.01 9.27
N LEU A 22 4.63 10.11 9.43
CA LEU A 22 4.79 9.33 10.67
C LEU A 22 5.15 10.23 11.86
N ALA A 23 5.99 11.25 11.66
CA ALA A 23 6.30 12.22 12.71
C ALA A 23 5.04 12.97 13.16
N ARG A 24 4.19 13.35 12.21
CA ARG A 24 2.92 14.02 12.54
C ARG A 24 1.95 13.07 13.28
N ILE A 25 1.89 11.82 12.88
CA ILE A 25 1.08 10.79 13.55
C ILE A 25 1.55 10.61 14.99
N ASP A 26 2.87 10.58 15.21
CA ASP A 26 3.44 10.45 16.56
C ASP A 26 3.10 11.65 17.46
N GLU A 27 3.07 12.86 16.90
CA GLU A 27 2.64 14.07 17.64
C GLU A 27 1.17 13.98 18.06
N ILE A 28 0.31 13.46 17.20
CA ILE A 28 -1.13 13.32 17.47
C ILE A 28 -1.37 12.24 18.54
N GLY A 29 -0.60 11.17 18.50
CA GLY A 29 -0.74 10.03 19.39
C GLY A 29 -1.95 9.17 19.04
N VAL A 30 -1.72 8.18 18.16
CA VAL A 30 -2.76 7.24 17.71
C VAL A 30 -2.53 5.85 18.31
N GLU A 31 -3.59 5.07 18.41
CA GLU A 31 -3.52 3.69 18.88
C GLU A 31 -2.86 2.77 17.86
N ALA A 32 -3.14 2.99 16.57
CA ALA A 32 -2.61 2.16 15.49
C ALA A 32 -2.53 2.94 14.18
N ILE A 33 -1.69 2.44 13.28
CA ILE A 33 -1.59 2.94 11.91
C ILE A 33 -2.00 1.81 10.97
N TYR A 34 -2.91 2.11 10.04
CA TYR A 34 -3.33 1.21 8.97
C TYR A 34 -2.81 1.75 7.64
N CYS A 35 -2.14 0.91 6.87
CA CYS A 35 -1.68 1.25 5.52
C CYS A 35 -2.49 0.46 4.49
N LEU A 36 -3.18 1.16 3.61
CA LEU A 36 -4.10 0.56 2.65
C LEU A 36 -3.44 0.16 1.33
N GLY A 37 -2.13 0.13 1.27
CA GLY A 37 -1.40 -0.39 0.11
C GLY A 37 -0.67 0.68 -0.68
N ASP A 38 -0.03 0.25 -1.78
CA ASP A 38 0.82 1.05 -2.64
C ASP A 38 1.97 1.74 -1.89
N VAL A 39 2.64 0.95 -1.07
CA VAL A 39 3.87 1.36 -0.38
C VAL A 39 5.02 1.51 -1.37
N VAL A 40 5.05 0.66 -2.39
CA VAL A 40 6.08 0.63 -3.42
C VAL A 40 5.54 1.15 -4.76
N GLY A 41 6.42 1.27 -5.74
CA GLY A 41 6.10 1.82 -7.05
C GLY A 41 6.42 3.31 -7.13
N TYR A 42 6.83 3.76 -8.30
CA TYR A 42 7.23 5.15 -8.64
C TYR A 42 8.47 5.66 -7.91
N GLY A 43 8.42 5.80 -6.58
CA GLY A 43 9.46 6.49 -5.81
C GLY A 43 10.75 5.68 -5.61
N PRO A 44 11.84 6.36 -5.20
CA PRO A 44 13.18 5.77 -5.23
C PRO A 44 13.53 4.86 -4.07
N ASP A 45 12.73 4.82 -3.00
CA ASP A 45 13.07 4.11 -1.76
C ASP A 45 12.05 3.03 -1.39
N PRO A 46 11.78 2.04 -2.28
CA PRO A 46 10.78 1.02 -1.99
C PRO A 46 11.15 0.13 -0.80
N GLU A 47 12.43 -0.22 -0.65
CA GLU A 47 12.89 -1.11 0.42
C GLU A 47 12.70 -0.46 1.79
N ALA A 48 13.14 0.80 1.93
CA ALA A 48 13.01 1.54 3.19
C ALA A 48 11.56 1.73 3.58
N CYS A 49 10.71 2.13 2.64
CA CYS A 49 9.27 2.32 2.89
C CYS A 49 8.58 1.02 3.27
N LEU A 50 8.95 -0.09 2.62
CA LEU A 50 8.39 -1.40 2.95
C LEU A 50 8.73 -1.81 4.39
N LEU A 51 9.99 -1.67 4.79
CA LEU A 51 10.44 -2.05 6.13
C LEU A 51 9.85 -1.13 7.22
N ILE A 52 9.78 0.16 6.97
CA ILE A 52 9.19 1.12 7.92
C ILE A 52 7.69 0.85 8.11
N THR A 53 6.95 0.63 7.04
CA THR A 53 5.51 0.32 7.17
C THR A 53 5.28 -1.02 7.85
N GLU A 54 6.14 -2.01 7.62
CA GLU A 54 6.07 -3.28 8.34
C GLU A 54 6.26 -3.10 9.85
N GLU A 55 7.20 -2.27 10.26
CA GLU A 55 7.47 -1.99 11.67
C GLU A 55 6.36 -1.15 12.32
N ARG A 56 5.84 -0.15 11.61
CA ARG A 56 4.99 0.88 12.18
C ARG A 56 3.48 0.62 12.05
N CYS A 57 3.06 -0.14 11.04
CA CYS A 57 1.64 -0.34 10.75
C CYS A 57 1.13 -1.67 11.32
N ARG A 58 0.02 -1.61 12.04
CA ARG A 58 -0.67 -2.80 12.55
C ARG A 58 -1.36 -3.57 11.43
N LEU A 59 -1.85 -2.85 10.41
CA LEU A 59 -2.48 -3.42 9.22
C LEU A 59 -1.79 -2.88 7.98
N ARG A 60 -1.49 -3.78 7.04
CA ARG A 60 -0.98 -3.43 5.72
C ARG A 60 -1.71 -4.25 4.66
N LEU A 61 -2.28 -3.56 3.70
CA LEU A 61 -2.96 -4.20 2.57
C LEU A 61 -2.05 -4.23 1.34
N MET A 62 -2.36 -5.14 0.43
CA MET A 62 -1.74 -5.22 -0.88
C MET A 62 -2.43 -4.21 -1.81
N GLY A 63 -1.67 -3.22 -2.29
CA GLY A 63 -2.12 -2.34 -3.36
C GLY A 63 -1.89 -2.95 -4.74
N ASN A 64 -2.37 -2.31 -5.79
CA ASN A 64 -2.18 -2.79 -7.16
C ASN A 64 -0.71 -2.77 -7.58
N HIS A 65 0.11 -1.87 -7.05
CA HIS A 65 1.55 -1.87 -7.31
C HIS A 65 2.27 -3.05 -6.66
N GLU A 66 1.97 -3.39 -5.40
CA GLU A 66 2.50 -4.59 -4.77
C GLU A 66 2.08 -5.84 -5.52
N TYR A 67 0.82 -5.91 -5.94
CA TYR A 67 0.31 -7.01 -6.72
C TYR A 67 1.11 -7.19 -8.02
N ALA A 68 1.35 -6.10 -8.75
CA ALA A 68 2.13 -6.11 -9.99
C ALA A 68 3.62 -6.44 -9.78
N VAL A 69 4.19 -6.11 -8.62
CA VAL A 69 5.56 -6.50 -8.28
C VAL A 69 5.68 -8.01 -8.11
N VAL A 70 4.69 -8.63 -7.47
CA VAL A 70 4.68 -10.08 -7.21
C VAL A 70 4.28 -10.88 -8.46
N HIS A 71 3.30 -10.39 -9.23
CA HIS A 71 2.76 -11.10 -10.39
C HIS A 71 3.25 -10.47 -11.70
N THR A 72 3.95 -11.25 -12.52
CA THR A 72 4.46 -10.79 -13.82
C THR A 72 3.37 -10.55 -14.85
N ASP A 73 2.21 -11.21 -14.67
CA ASP A 73 1.01 -10.99 -15.48
C ASP A 73 -0.17 -10.73 -14.54
N PRO A 74 -0.35 -9.46 -14.11
CA PRO A 74 -1.39 -9.14 -13.13
C PRO A 74 -2.82 -9.12 -13.70
N GLY A 75 -3.00 -9.34 -15.00
CA GLY A 75 -4.32 -9.34 -15.64
C GLY A 75 -4.86 -7.95 -15.98
N PHE A 76 -4.06 -6.91 -15.80
CA PHE A 76 -4.38 -5.52 -16.16
C PHE A 76 -3.12 -4.80 -16.65
N THR A 77 -3.31 -3.67 -17.34
CA THR A 77 -2.22 -2.95 -17.99
C THR A 77 -1.93 -1.64 -17.30
N PHE A 78 -0.67 -1.38 -17.03
CA PHE A 78 -0.18 -0.06 -16.62
C PHE A 78 0.28 0.74 -17.83
N ASN A 79 0.28 2.06 -17.71
CA ASN A 79 0.94 2.91 -18.71
C ASN A 79 2.46 2.64 -18.74
N ALA A 80 3.15 3.10 -19.78
CA ALA A 80 4.57 2.79 -19.99
C ALA A 80 5.47 3.26 -18.84
N VAL A 81 5.16 4.39 -18.21
CA VAL A 81 5.93 4.92 -17.07
C VAL A 81 5.75 4.04 -15.84
N ALA A 82 4.50 3.73 -15.51
CA ALA A 82 4.18 2.87 -14.38
C ALA A 82 4.77 1.46 -14.57
N GLN A 83 4.70 0.91 -15.77
CA GLN A 83 5.25 -0.41 -16.07
C GLN A 83 6.77 -0.45 -15.83
N ARG A 84 7.52 0.54 -16.32
CA ARG A 84 8.97 0.61 -16.06
C ARG A 84 9.29 0.78 -14.58
N SER A 85 8.50 1.56 -13.87
CA SER A 85 8.63 1.73 -12.43
C SER A 85 8.44 0.41 -11.69
N ILE A 86 7.43 -0.38 -12.07
CA ILE A 86 7.15 -1.67 -11.45
C ILE A 86 8.29 -2.66 -11.70
N GLU A 87 8.82 -2.71 -12.92
CA GLU A 87 9.93 -3.59 -13.27
C GLU A 87 11.19 -3.24 -12.47
N TRP A 88 11.50 -1.95 -12.37
CA TRP A 88 12.61 -1.47 -11.56
C TRP A 88 12.42 -1.79 -10.07
N THR A 89 11.23 -1.55 -9.56
CA THR A 89 10.87 -1.84 -8.16
C THR A 89 10.99 -3.33 -7.86
N ARG A 90 10.47 -4.17 -8.75
CA ARG A 90 10.56 -5.64 -8.62
C ARG A 90 12.02 -6.09 -8.51
N GLU A 91 12.89 -5.56 -9.37
CA GLU A 91 14.31 -5.89 -9.33
C GLU A 91 14.96 -5.48 -8.00
N ARG A 92 14.65 -4.29 -7.51
CA ARG A 92 15.16 -3.78 -6.23
C ARG A 92 14.69 -4.64 -5.05
N ILE A 93 13.41 -4.94 -4.99
CA ILE A 93 12.81 -5.76 -3.93
C ILE A 93 13.36 -7.18 -3.95
N HIS A 94 13.52 -7.76 -5.14
CA HIS A 94 14.10 -9.09 -5.31
C HIS A 94 15.55 -9.14 -4.83
N LYS A 95 16.38 -8.18 -5.24
CA LYS A 95 17.78 -8.09 -4.82
C LYS A 95 17.94 -7.90 -3.31
N ALA A 96 17.00 -7.19 -2.69
CA ALA A 96 16.99 -6.97 -1.25
C ALA A 96 16.46 -8.17 -0.46
N GLY A 97 15.93 -9.21 -1.11
CA GLY A 97 15.35 -10.38 -0.46
C GLY A 97 14.03 -10.09 0.25
N LEU A 98 13.28 -9.09 -0.21
CA LEU A 98 12.06 -8.61 0.47
C LEU A 98 10.76 -9.04 -0.21
N LEU A 99 10.83 -9.87 -1.25
CA LEU A 99 9.63 -10.26 -2.02
C LEU A 99 8.58 -10.97 -1.15
N ASP A 100 9.03 -11.80 -0.22
CA ASP A 100 8.13 -12.53 0.70
C ASP A 100 7.35 -11.58 1.62
N ARG A 101 7.88 -10.38 1.87
CA ARG A 101 7.22 -9.36 2.69
C ARG A 101 6.02 -8.72 1.99
N ILE A 102 5.98 -8.83 0.66
CA ILE A 102 4.88 -8.33 -0.16
C ILE A 102 3.86 -9.43 -0.43
N SER A 103 4.32 -10.62 -0.80
CA SER A 103 3.46 -11.71 -1.26
C SER A 103 2.44 -12.19 -0.24
N GLY A 104 2.71 -11.98 1.04
CA GLY A 104 1.79 -12.32 2.14
C GLY A 104 0.73 -11.27 2.48
N LEU A 105 0.77 -10.10 1.84
CA LEU A 105 -0.19 -9.03 2.11
C LEU A 105 -1.59 -9.41 1.60
N GLN A 106 -2.62 -9.03 2.37
CA GLN A 106 -4.01 -9.30 2.01
C GLN A 106 -4.60 -8.14 1.20
N PRO A 107 -5.52 -8.42 0.25
CA PRO A 107 -6.15 -7.37 -0.55
C PRO A 107 -7.19 -6.56 0.23
N HIS A 108 -7.73 -7.11 1.30
CA HIS A 108 -8.74 -6.45 2.12
C HIS A 108 -8.64 -6.91 3.57
N HIS A 109 -9.24 -6.12 4.47
CA HIS A 109 -9.38 -6.48 5.88
C HIS A 109 -10.70 -5.95 6.41
N GLN A 110 -11.46 -6.79 7.09
CA GLN A 110 -12.70 -6.40 7.75
C GLN A 110 -12.56 -6.46 9.27
N GLU A 111 -12.98 -5.40 9.93
CA GLU A 111 -12.95 -5.28 11.37
C GLU A 111 -14.28 -4.67 11.83
N GLY A 112 -15.16 -5.51 12.38
CA GLY A 112 -16.53 -5.10 12.71
C GLY A 112 -17.28 -4.65 11.45
N ASP A 113 -17.78 -3.43 11.49
CA ASP A 113 -18.54 -2.82 10.38
C ASP A 113 -17.64 -2.07 9.39
N VAL A 114 -16.33 -2.10 9.57
CA VAL A 114 -15.37 -1.39 8.72
C VAL A 114 -14.68 -2.38 7.79
N LEU A 115 -14.76 -2.11 6.49
CA LEU A 115 -14.03 -2.82 5.45
C LEU A 115 -12.92 -1.93 4.90
N CYS A 116 -11.68 -2.38 5.04
CA CYS A 116 -10.51 -1.70 4.49
C CYS A 116 -10.11 -2.38 3.18
N VAL A 117 -9.96 -1.58 2.13
CA VAL A 117 -9.56 -2.06 0.81
C VAL A 117 -8.62 -1.06 0.15
N HIS A 118 -7.78 -1.57 -0.76
CA HIS A 118 -7.14 -0.75 -1.78
C HIS A 118 -7.94 -0.92 -3.08
N GLY A 119 -8.30 0.19 -3.73
CA GLY A 119 -9.17 0.13 -4.89
C GLY A 119 -10.64 0.10 -4.49
N SER A 120 -11.36 -0.96 -4.80
CA SER A 120 -12.78 -1.06 -4.49
C SER A 120 -13.13 -2.32 -3.70
N ALA A 121 -14.30 -2.31 -3.05
CA ALA A 121 -14.82 -3.47 -2.34
C ALA A 121 -15.20 -4.63 -3.28
N ARG A 122 -15.41 -4.35 -4.57
CA ARG A 122 -15.76 -5.37 -5.57
C ARG A 122 -14.55 -6.12 -6.08
N ASP A 123 -13.45 -5.42 -6.32
CA ASP A 123 -12.22 -5.99 -6.87
C ASP A 123 -10.99 -5.29 -6.28
N ALA A 124 -10.72 -5.57 -5.03
CA ALA A 124 -9.48 -5.12 -4.39
C ALA A 124 -8.32 -6.01 -4.85
N PRO A 125 -7.15 -5.46 -5.18
CA PRO A 125 -6.79 -4.04 -5.10
C PRO A 125 -6.90 -3.28 -6.43
N ASN A 126 -7.51 -3.85 -7.45
CA ASN A 126 -7.29 -3.46 -8.85
C ASN A 126 -8.33 -2.47 -9.41
N GLU A 127 -9.50 -2.39 -8.80
CA GLU A 127 -10.58 -1.52 -9.29
C GLU A 127 -10.55 -0.16 -8.60
N TYR A 128 -10.56 0.91 -9.40
CA TYR A 128 -10.72 2.27 -8.90
C TYR A 128 -12.19 2.65 -8.88
N PRO A 129 -12.77 3.03 -7.71
CA PRO A 129 -14.15 3.50 -7.66
C PRO A 129 -14.33 4.75 -8.51
N GLN A 130 -15.44 4.80 -9.21
CA GLN A 130 -15.84 5.94 -10.04
C GLN A 130 -16.94 6.75 -9.33
N GLU A 131 -17.13 8.01 -9.75
CA GLU A 131 -18.17 8.86 -9.16
C GLU A 131 -19.56 8.25 -9.29
N SER A 132 -19.82 7.53 -10.39
CA SER A 132 -21.06 6.80 -10.62
C SER A 132 -21.33 5.68 -9.61
N ASP A 133 -20.32 5.24 -8.87
CA ASP A 133 -20.45 4.15 -7.89
C ASP A 133 -21.00 4.63 -6.53
N ARG A 134 -21.22 5.95 -6.37
CA ARG A 134 -21.68 6.53 -5.10
C ARG A 134 -23.15 6.26 -4.76
N SER A 135 -23.92 5.71 -5.70
CA SER A 135 -25.37 5.47 -5.56
C SER A 135 -25.74 4.04 -5.18
N GLY A 136 -24.79 3.29 -4.66
CA GLY A 136 -25.01 1.91 -4.23
C GLY A 136 -25.12 1.73 -2.73
#